data_f86512ccd092ac7e2f6ef84c2432b96e
#
_entry.id   f86512ccd092ac7e2f6ef84c2432b96e
#
_cell.length_a   1.000
_cell.length_b   1.000
_cell.length_c   1.000
_cell.angle_alpha   90.00
_cell.angle_beta   90.00
_cell.angle_gamma   90.00
#
_symmetry.space_group_name_H-M   'P 1'
#
loop_
_entity.id
_entity.type
_entity.pdbx_description
1 polymer ?
#
loop_
_entity_poly.entity_id
_entity_poly.type
_entity_poly.pdbx_seq_one_letter_code
_entity_poly.pdbx_strand_id
1 'polypeptide(L)'
;MSNINGKFDPKNAHLLAIGEEDAPDFEGKWIWKLKILPEIQISLWKCLHHSLPVKGILSDRGIEGLGGCDSCPEDRESILHMLRECPIAQMFWCLVGCPLELFYSFSLDLDRWLLINANCFRLTVDKDYEWKNFFLFGIWNLWIQRNQKAFKAKPCNPDLLRFVEMQVCEFIYCVANSLEKNDMVSKEVK
;
A
#
# COMPACT_ATOMS: atom_id res chain seq x y z
N MET A 1 -12.18 30.37 -4.07
CA MET A 1 -13.32 31.25 -4.42
C MET A 1 -14.48 30.89 -3.51
N SER A 2 -15.08 31.91 -2.90
CA SER A 2 -16.26 31.73 -2.03
C SER A 2 -17.52 31.78 -2.88
N ASN A 3 -18.55 31.03 -2.49
CA ASN A 3 -19.88 31.15 -3.08
C ASN A 3 -20.49 32.54 -2.74
N ILE A 4 -21.67 32.86 -3.27
CA ILE A 4 -22.39 34.13 -3.07
C ILE A 4 -22.49 34.53 -1.60
N ASN A 5 -22.37 33.61 -0.65
CA ASN A 5 -22.42 33.84 0.79
C ASN A 5 -21.05 33.88 1.48
N GLY A 6 -19.93 33.95 0.72
CA GLY A 6 -18.59 34.05 1.27
C GLY A 6 -18.07 32.78 1.95
N LYS A 7 -18.78 31.66 1.88
CA LYS A 7 -18.30 30.37 2.43
C LYS A 7 -17.48 29.62 1.40
N PHE A 8 -16.35 29.09 1.83
CA PHE A 8 -15.51 28.19 1.02
C PHE A 8 -16.27 26.89 0.76
N ASP A 9 -16.47 26.55 -0.51
CA ASP A 9 -17.06 25.28 -0.92
C ASP A 9 -15.98 24.37 -1.51
N PRO A 10 -15.58 23.31 -0.79
CA PRO A 10 -14.54 22.39 -1.26
C PRO A 10 -14.90 21.68 -2.57
N LYS A 11 -16.19 21.42 -2.83
CA LYS A 11 -16.63 20.76 -4.07
C LYS A 11 -16.44 21.68 -5.28
N ASN A 12 -16.85 22.94 -5.16
CA ASN A 12 -16.66 23.91 -6.23
C ASN A 12 -15.19 24.28 -6.43
N ALA A 13 -14.38 24.34 -5.36
CA ALA A 13 -12.94 24.53 -5.49
C ALA A 13 -12.27 23.35 -6.20
N HIS A 14 -12.72 22.15 -5.94
CA HIS A 14 -12.21 20.93 -6.60
C HIS A 14 -12.62 20.89 -8.08
N LEU A 15 -13.88 21.21 -8.41
CA LEU A 15 -14.36 21.28 -9.79
C LEU A 15 -13.67 22.37 -10.63
N LEU A 16 -13.31 23.49 -10.00
CA LEU A 16 -12.56 24.56 -10.66
C LEU A 16 -11.06 24.26 -10.81
N ALA A 17 -10.50 23.46 -9.93
CA ALA A 17 -9.12 23.02 -10.01
C ALA A 17 -8.91 21.91 -11.05
N ILE A 18 -9.96 21.10 -11.30
CA ILE A 18 -10.01 20.09 -12.35
C ILE A 18 -10.92 20.69 -13.43
N GLY A 19 -10.33 21.35 -14.46
CA GLY A 19 -11.10 21.81 -15.62
C GLY A 19 -12.00 20.67 -16.13
N GLU A 20 -13.26 20.96 -16.45
CA GLU A 20 -14.28 19.95 -16.81
C GLU A 20 -13.91 19.07 -18.02
N GLU A 21 -12.89 19.42 -18.80
CA GLU A 21 -12.50 18.71 -20.05
C GLU A 21 -11.26 17.82 -19.92
N ASP A 22 -10.45 17.95 -18.85
CA ASP A 22 -9.21 17.20 -18.65
C ASP A 22 -9.04 16.72 -17.20
N ALA A 23 -10.03 16.04 -16.65
CA ALA A 23 -9.73 15.19 -15.50
C ALA A 23 -8.83 14.05 -16.01
N PRO A 24 -7.50 14.07 -15.76
CA PRO A 24 -6.65 12.98 -16.18
C PRO A 24 -7.28 11.70 -15.65
N ASP A 25 -7.38 10.69 -16.49
CA ASP A 25 -7.94 9.42 -16.08
C ASP A 25 -7.12 8.97 -14.88
N PHE A 26 -7.71 9.07 -13.68
CA PHE A 26 -6.99 8.92 -12.41
C PHE A 26 -6.37 7.54 -12.38
N GLU A 27 -5.06 7.45 -12.61
CA GLU A 27 -4.31 6.20 -12.75
C GLU A 27 -4.47 5.25 -11.56
N GLY A 28 -4.95 5.73 -10.43
CA GLY A 28 -5.18 4.98 -9.20
C GLY A 28 -6.61 4.45 -8.96
N LYS A 29 -7.55 4.57 -9.91
CA LYS A 29 -8.94 4.11 -9.72
C LYS A 29 -9.06 2.62 -9.33
N TRP A 30 -8.12 1.81 -9.78
CA TRP A 30 -8.07 0.38 -9.47
C TRP A 30 -7.89 0.09 -7.97
N ILE A 31 -7.23 0.97 -7.21
CA ILE A 31 -7.00 0.83 -5.76
C ILE A 31 -8.34 0.69 -5.01
N TRP A 32 -9.32 1.50 -5.37
CA TRP A 32 -10.62 1.54 -4.70
C TRP A 32 -11.52 0.33 -5.03
N LYS A 33 -11.12 -0.45 -6.04
CA LYS A 33 -11.77 -1.73 -6.38
C LYS A 33 -11.16 -2.93 -5.64
N LEU A 34 -10.03 -2.75 -4.99
CA LEU A 34 -9.40 -3.81 -4.19
C LEU A 34 -10.27 -4.10 -2.98
N LYS A 35 -10.56 -5.38 -2.76
CA LYS A 35 -11.23 -5.85 -1.54
C LYS A 35 -10.16 -6.07 -0.46
N ILE A 36 -9.72 -5.00 0.18
CA ILE A 36 -8.67 -4.98 1.19
C ILE A 36 -9.00 -3.91 2.24
N LEU A 37 -8.26 -3.87 3.35
CA LEU A 37 -8.42 -2.87 4.40
C LEU A 37 -8.25 -1.44 3.87
N PRO A 38 -9.10 -0.49 4.27
CA PRO A 38 -9.03 0.91 3.80
C PRO A 38 -7.67 1.57 4.04
N GLU A 39 -6.99 1.23 5.13
CA GLU A 39 -5.67 1.75 5.47
C GLU A 39 -4.62 1.36 4.41
N ILE A 40 -4.72 0.14 3.89
CA ILE A 40 -3.84 -0.35 2.82
C ILE A 40 -4.16 0.36 1.51
N GLN A 41 -5.46 0.55 1.18
CA GLN A 41 -5.86 1.33 -0.01
C GLN A 41 -5.32 2.76 0.04
N ILE A 42 -5.46 3.44 1.19
CA ILE A 42 -4.96 4.81 1.38
C ILE A 42 -3.42 4.85 1.26
N SER A 43 -2.73 3.84 1.79
CA SER A 43 -1.26 3.77 1.69
C SER A 43 -0.79 3.56 0.24
N LEU A 44 -1.46 2.70 -0.53
CA LEU A 44 -1.23 2.54 -1.97
C LEU A 44 -1.45 3.84 -2.73
N TRP A 45 -2.57 4.52 -2.46
CA TRP A 45 -2.87 5.81 -3.06
C TRP A 45 -1.76 6.83 -2.79
N LYS A 46 -1.27 6.89 -1.55
CA LYS A 46 -0.13 7.75 -1.17
C LYS A 46 1.16 7.36 -1.89
N CYS A 47 1.40 6.07 -2.15
CA CYS A 47 2.54 5.63 -2.93
C CYS A 47 2.48 6.17 -4.36
N LEU A 48 1.36 5.99 -5.08
CA LEU A 48 1.17 6.45 -6.45
C LEU A 48 1.25 7.99 -6.58
N HIS A 49 0.80 8.71 -5.55
CA HIS A 49 0.89 10.18 -5.52
C HIS A 49 2.19 10.72 -4.92
N HIS A 50 3.21 9.87 -4.74
CA HIS A 50 4.49 10.25 -4.12
C HIS A 50 4.32 11.08 -2.83
N SER A 51 3.28 10.75 -2.05
CA SER A 51 2.88 11.49 -0.84
C SER A 51 3.06 10.71 0.46
N LEU A 52 3.52 9.45 0.36
CA LEU A 52 3.86 8.65 1.54
C LEU A 52 5.06 9.29 2.24
N PRO A 53 4.98 9.63 3.56
CA PRO A 53 5.99 10.44 4.24
C PRO A 53 7.26 9.66 4.57
N VAL A 54 7.99 9.22 3.54
CA VAL A 54 9.37 8.73 3.66
C VAL A 54 10.33 9.89 3.83
N LYS A 55 11.53 9.66 4.37
CA LYS A 55 12.47 10.73 4.72
C LYS A 55 12.88 11.59 3.53
N GLY A 56 13.05 11.00 2.34
CA GLY A 56 13.34 11.76 1.14
C GLY A 56 12.24 12.77 0.79
N ILE A 57 10.97 12.36 0.85
CA ILE A 57 9.82 13.24 0.60
C ILE A 57 9.69 14.31 1.70
N LEU A 58 9.96 13.96 2.95
CA LEU A 58 9.93 14.93 4.06
C LEU A 58 11.04 15.98 3.92
N SER A 59 12.23 15.55 3.51
CA SER A 59 13.35 16.44 3.21
C SER A 59 13.01 17.42 2.06
N ASP A 60 12.37 16.94 0.99
CA ASP A 60 11.92 17.78 -0.13
C ASP A 60 10.88 18.84 0.30
N ARG A 61 10.15 18.57 1.38
CA ARG A 61 9.20 19.50 2.01
C ARG A 61 9.85 20.45 3.03
N GLY A 62 11.17 20.45 3.12
CA GLY A 62 11.94 21.35 4.01
C GLY A 62 12.05 20.89 5.46
N ILE A 63 11.76 19.62 5.76
CA ILE A 63 12.01 19.07 7.11
C ILE A 63 13.48 18.65 7.18
N GLU A 64 14.27 19.46 7.89
CA GLU A 64 15.72 19.27 8.02
C GLU A 64 16.07 18.02 8.84
N GLY A 65 17.30 17.50 8.61
CA GLY A 65 17.84 16.34 9.33
C GLY A 65 17.26 14.99 8.91
N LEU A 66 16.42 14.97 7.87
CA LEU A 66 15.83 13.76 7.31
C LEU A 66 16.31 13.59 5.86
N GLY A 67 16.80 12.42 5.53
CA GLY A 67 17.24 12.11 4.16
C GLY A 67 17.48 10.63 4.00
N GLY A 68 18.46 10.11 4.72
CA GLY A 68 18.90 8.73 4.62
C GLY A 68 17.99 7.70 5.28
N CYS A 69 18.18 6.45 4.88
CA CYS A 69 17.48 5.30 5.45
C CYS A 69 18.04 4.95 6.84
N ASP A 70 17.18 4.66 7.82
CA ASP A 70 17.63 4.20 9.16
C ASP A 70 18.15 2.76 9.17
N SER A 71 18.05 2.06 8.06
CA SER A 71 18.31 0.61 8.00
C SER A 71 19.49 0.23 7.10
N CYS A 72 19.99 1.18 6.30
CA CYS A 72 21.13 0.97 5.40
C CYS A 72 21.81 2.33 5.10
N PRO A 73 23.01 2.33 4.50
CA PRO A 73 23.75 3.55 4.20
C PRO A 73 23.23 4.36 3.01
N GLU A 74 21.98 4.13 2.57
CA GLU A 74 21.39 4.90 1.49
C GLU A 74 21.12 6.34 1.91
N ASP A 75 21.67 7.30 1.17
CA ASP A 75 21.62 8.73 1.49
C ASP A 75 20.22 9.35 1.32
N ARG A 76 19.36 8.72 0.50
CA ARG A 76 18.01 9.21 0.23
C ARG A 76 16.99 8.08 0.27
N GLU A 77 16.10 8.13 1.25
CA GLU A 77 15.01 7.16 1.37
C GLU A 77 13.86 7.52 0.41
N SER A 78 13.69 6.77 -0.68
CA SER A 78 12.52 6.83 -1.55
C SER A 78 11.43 5.86 -1.10
N ILE A 79 10.21 5.98 -1.66
CA ILE A 79 9.12 5.02 -1.43
C ILE A 79 9.55 3.64 -1.95
N LEU A 80 10.12 3.59 -3.14
CA LEU A 80 10.57 2.34 -3.76
C LEU A 80 11.69 1.70 -2.95
N HIS A 81 12.65 2.51 -2.49
CA HIS A 81 13.71 2.04 -1.60
C HIS A 81 13.10 1.37 -0.36
N MET A 82 12.23 2.06 0.35
CA MET A 82 11.64 1.57 1.59
C MET A 82 10.81 0.30 1.40
N LEU A 83 10.07 0.18 0.29
CA LEU A 83 9.19 -0.96 0.03
C LEU A 83 9.88 -2.15 -0.63
N ARG A 84 10.99 -1.94 -1.37
CA ARG A 84 11.59 -2.98 -2.22
C ARG A 84 13.11 -3.05 -2.18
N GLU A 85 13.81 -1.88 -2.23
CA GLU A 85 15.25 -1.83 -2.49
C GLU A 85 16.09 -1.84 -1.21
N CYS A 86 15.52 -1.43 -0.08
CA CYS A 86 16.19 -1.53 1.22
C CYS A 86 16.55 -2.99 1.54
N PRO A 87 17.74 -3.29 2.06
CA PRO A 87 18.13 -4.66 2.44
C PRO A 87 17.11 -5.39 3.32
N ILE A 88 16.41 -4.67 4.20
CA ILE A 88 15.34 -5.26 5.02
C ILE A 88 14.15 -5.68 4.15
N ALA A 89 13.74 -4.84 3.20
CA ALA A 89 12.66 -5.16 2.29
C ALA A 89 13.07 -6.29 1.33
N GLN A 90 14.30 -6.27 0.81
CA GLN A 90 14.83 -7.34 -0.02
C GLN A 90 14.83 -8.68 0.70
N MET A 91 15.31 -8.71 1.94
CA MET A 91 15.28 -9.93 2.77
C MET A 91 13.86 -10.44 2.96
N PHE A 92 12.89 -9.56 3.25
CA PHE A 92 11.49 -9.93 3.36
C PHE A 92 10.97 -10.56 2.05
N TRP A 93 11.18 -9.91 0.90
CA TRP A 93 10.72 -10.43 -0.40
C TRP A 93 11.42 -11.71 -0.85
N CYS A 94 12.67 -11.93 -0.45
CA CYS A 94 13.39 -13.19 -0.72
C CYS A 94 12.82 -14.40 0.06
N LEU A 95 12.22 -14.15 1.23
CA LEU A 95 11.63 -15.21 2.07
C LEU A 95 10.21 -15.58 1.65
N VAL A 96 9.58 -14.77 0.80
CA VAL A 96 8.19 -14.98 0.36
C VAL A 96 8.18 -15.83 -0.92
N GLY A 97 7.25 -16.76 -0.99
CA GLY A 97 6.98 -17.54 -2.20
C GLY A 97 6.31 -16.70 -3.30
N CYS A 98 7.03 -15.75 -3.87
CA CYS A 98 6.54 -14.97 -5.00
C CYS A 98 6.33 -15.88 -6.21
N PRO A 99 5.17 -15.80 -6.92
CA PRO A 99 5.00 -16.52 -8.18
C PRO A 99 6.10 -16.19 -9.19
N LEU A 100 6.66 -17.20 -9.83
CA LEU A 100 7.81 -17.06 -10.74
C LEU A 100 7.54 -16.05 -11.86
N GLU A 101 6.32 -16.01 -12.35
CA GLU A 101 5.87 -15.10 -13.41
C GLU A 101 5.89 -13.63 -13.00
N LEU A 102 6.03 -13.33 -11.71
CA LEU A 102 6.06 -11.97 -11.18
C LEU A 102 7.47 -11.46 -10.88
N PHE A 103 8.51 -12.28 -10.96
CA PHE A 103 9.87 -11.83 -10.66
C PHE A 103 10.32 -10.65 -11.51
N TYR A 104 9.92 -10.60 -12.79
CA TYR A 104 10.23 -9.45 -13.65
C TYR A 104 9.68 -8.13 -13.11
N SER A 105 8.55 -8.16 -12.38
CA SER A 105 7.92 -6.96 -11.85
C SER A 105 8.81 -6.22 -10.85
N PHE A 106 9.72 -6.93 -10.20
CA PHE A 106 10.67 -6.33 -9.24
C PHE A 106 11.75 -5.46 -9.90
N SER A 107 11.85 -5.44 -11.23
CA SER A 107 12.70 -4.52 -12.00
C SER A 107 11.95 -3.29 -12.54
N LEU A 108 10.62 -3.25 -12.37
CA LEU A 108 9.78 -2.16 -12.88
C LEU A 108 9.79 -0.94 -11.94
N ASP A 109 9.29 0.19 -12.46
CA ASP A 109 8.99 1.38 -11.66
C ASP A 109 7.94 1.09 -10.56
N LEU A 110 7.79 2.02 -9.62
CA LEU A 110 6.92 1.87 -8.46
C LEU A 110 5.47 1.57 -8.87
N ASP A 111 4.92 2.33 -9.79
CA ASP A 111 3.51 2.30 -10.14
C ASP A 111 3.13 0.98 -10.80
N ARG A 112 3.95 0.53 -11.76
CA ARG A 112 3.76 -0.75 -12.44
C ARG A 112 3.97 -1.92 -11.50
N TRP A 113 4.99 -1.85 -10.64
CA TRP A 113 5.22 -2.88 -9.63
C TRP A 113 4.03 -3.04 -8.70
N LEU A 114 3.49 -1.94 -8.17
CA LEU A 114 2.30 -1.95 -7.31
C LEU A 114 1.08 -2.49 -8.05
N LEU A 115 0.81 -2.00 -9.26
CA LEU A 115 -0.35 -2.39 -10.06
C LEU A 115 -0.37 -3.90 -10.35
N ILE A 116 0.76 -4.44 -10.83
CA ILE A 116 0.85 -5.85 -11.24
C ILE A 116 0.67 -6.77 -10.03
N ASN A 117 1.40 -6.49 -8.95
CA ASN A 117 1.37 -7.37 -7.77
C ASN A 117 0.05 -7.27 -6.97
N ALA A 118 -0.53 -6.08 -6.86
CA ALA A 118 -1.81 -5.88 -6.16
C ALA A 118 -3.02 -6.48 -6.90
N ASN A 119 -2.89 -6.79 -8.18
CA ASN A 119 -3.96 -7.40 -8.99
C ASN A 119 -3.66 -8.85 -9.39
N CYS A 120 -2.65 -9.49 -8.81
CA CYS A 120 -2.31 -10.86 -9.10
C CYS A 120 -3.14 -11.83 -8.26
N PHE A 121 -3.99 -12.63 -8.92
CA PHE A 121 -4.85 -13.65 -8.31
C PHE A 121 -4.18 -15.04 -8.25
N ARG A 122 -2.90 -15.17 -8.59
CA ARG A 122 -2.15 -16.41 -8.44
C ARG A 122 -1.97 -16.75 -6.97
N LEU A 123 -1.94 -18.03 -6.66
CA LEU A 123 -1.59 -18.47 -5.32
C LEU A 123 -0.11 -18.21 -5.04
N THR A 124 0.19 -17.89 -3.81
CA THR A 124 1.55 -17.85 -3.29
C THR A 124 2.14 -19.26 -3.33
N VAL A 125 3.43 -19.40 -3.63
CA VAL A 125 4.08 -20.71 -3.66
C VAL A 125 3.94 -21.41 -2.30
N ASP A 126 3.48 -22.67 -2.33
CA ASP A 126 3.24 -23.50 -1.14
C ASP A 126 2.23 -22.97 -0.12
N LYS A 127 1.32 -22.08 -0.53
CA LYS A 127 0.27 -21.50 0.33
C LYS A 127 -1.10 -21.47 -0.37
N ASP A 128 -2.17 -21.50 0.41
CA ASP A 128 -3.55 -21.51 -0.06
C ASP A 128 -4.18 -20.12 -0.14
N TYR A 129 -3.37 -19.05 -0.27
CA TYR A 129 -3.87 -17.69 -0.42
C TYR A 129 -3.27 -16.97 -1.64
N GLU A 130 -4.05 -16.05 -2.19
CA GLU A 130 -3.65 -15.28 -3.37
C GLU A 130 -2.50 -14.33 -3.05
N TRP A 131 -1.52 -14.26 -3.95
CA TRP A 131 -0.35 -13.41 -3.87
C TRP A 131 -0.69 -11.94 -3.58
N LYS A 132 -1.74 -11.39 -4.22
CA LYS A 132 -2.17 -10.01 -4.00
C LYS A 132 -2.39 -9.67 -2.53
N ASN A 133 -3.03 -10.59 -1.77
CA ASN A 133 -3.31 -10.36 -0.36
C ASN A 133 -2.00 -10.30 0.43
N PHE A 134 -1.11 -11.24 0.20
CA PHE A 134 0.20 -11.25 0.84
C PHE A 134 1.01 -10.00 0.47
N PHE A 135 1.07 -9.64 -0.81
CA PHE A 135 1.77 -8.46 -1.29
C PHE A 135 1.26 -7.18 -0.61
N LEU A 136 -0.05 -7.00 -0.56
CA LEU A 136 -0.67 -5.81 0.03
C LEU A 136 -0.41 -5.68 1.53
N PHE A 137 -0.53 -6.76 2.28
CA PHE A 137 -0.16 -6.77 3.70
C PHE A 137 1.36 -6.62 3.89
N GLY A 138 2.16 -7.17 3.00
CA GLY A 138 3.62 -7.04 3.01
C GLY A 138 4.08 -5.59 2.90
N ILE A 139 3.63 -4.86 1.87
CA ILE A 139 3.99 -3.44 1.71
C ILE A 139 3.50 -2.58 2.87
N TRP A 140 2.30 -2.86 3.40
CA TRP A 140 1.76 -2.17 4.57
C TRP A 140 2.63 -2.39 5.81
N ASN A 141 3.02 -3.62 6.07
CA ASN A 141 3.83 -3.95 7.25
C ASN A 141 5.28 -3.45 7.13
N LEU A 142 5.88 -3.46 5.96
CA LEU A 142 7.18 -2.81 5.72
C LEU A 142 7.11 -1.31 6.04
N TRP A 143 6.04 -0.63 5.61
CA TRP A 143 5.78 0.76 5.95
C TRP A 143 5.61 0.99 7.46
N ILE A 144 4.79 0.18 8.13
CA ILE A 144 4.57 0.26 9.59
C ILE A 144 5.87 0.03 10.35
N GLN A 145 6.64 -1.01 10.00
CA GLN A 145 7.91 -1.34 10.64
C GLN A 145 8.93 -0.20 10.48
N ARG A 146 9.03 0.36 9.27
CA ARG A 146 9.90 1.52 9.02
C ARG A 146 9.50 2.71 9.91
N ASN A 147 8.21 3.02 10.04
CA ASN A 147 7.74 4.11 10.89
C ASN A 147 8.00 3.86 12.38
N GLN A 148 7.85 2.63 12.83
CA GLN A 148 8.18 2.26 14.20
C GLN A 148 9.67 2.48 14.49
N LYS A 149 10.55 2.14 13.54
CA LYS A 149 12.00 2.39 13.65
C LYS A 149 12.32 3.88 13.62
N ALA A 150 11.82 4.60 12.62
CA ALA A 150 12.16 6.01 12.40
C ALA A 150 11.62 6.95 13.48
N PHE A 151 10.42 6.72 14.01
CA PHE A 151 9.76 7.66 14.92
C PHE A 151 9.62 7.16 16.36
N LYS A 152 9.76 5.86 16.59
CA LYS A 152 9.58 5.26 17.92
C LYS A 152 10.81 4.51 18.42
N ALA A 153 11.91 4.53 17.66
CA ALA A 153 13.14 3.79 17.92
C ALA A 153 12.91 2.29 18.25
N LYS A 154 11.83 1.70 17.73
CA LYS A 154 11.55 0.28 17.93
C LYS A 154 12.39 -0.55 16.97
N PRO A 155 12.94 -1.69 17.42
CA PRO A 155 13.66 -2.61 16.56
C PRO A 155 12.72 -3.20 15.50
N CYS A 156 13.30 -3.61 14.37
CA CYS A 156 12.55 -4.35 13.35
C CYS A 156 12.03 -5.68 13.92
N ASN A 157 10.83 -6.07 13.51
CA ASN A 157 10.27 -7.37 13.87
C ASN A 157 11.05 -8.47 13.14
N PRO A 158 11.74 -9.38 13.83
CA PRO A 158 12.48 -10.46 13.18
C PRO A 158 11.56 -11.48 12.48
N ASP A 159 10.32 -11.60 12.94
CA ASP A 159 9.31 -12.53 12.42
C ASP A 159 8.27 -11.82 11.54
N LEU A 160 8.69 -10.79 10.79
CA LEU A 160 7.78 -9.99 9.96
C LEU A 160 7.00 -10.85 8.97
N LEU A 161 7.65 -11.83 8.35
CA LEU A 161 7.01 -12.75 7.41
C LEU A 161 5.83 -13.48 8.06
N ARG A 162 6.08 -14.14 9.18
CA ARG A 162 5.04 -14.87 9.93
C ARG A 162 3.90 -13.95 10.37
N PHE A 163 4.24 -12.74 10.79
CA PHE A 163 3.25 -11.75 11.21
C PHE A 163 2.34 -11.35 10.03
N VAL A 164 2.90 -11.13 8.86
CA VAL A 164 2.14 -10.84 7.63
C VAL A 164 1.26 -12.03 7.24
N GLU A 165 1.78 -13.25 7.28
CA GLU A 165 1.00 -14.47 7.01
C GLU A 165 -0.21 -14.59 7.92
N MET A 166 -0.03 -14.36 9.22
CA MET A 166 -1.13 -14.38 10.18
C MET A 166 -2.22 -13.36 9.84
N GLN A 167 -1.84 -12.13 9.50
CA GLN A 167 -2.79 -11.10 9.12
C GLN A 167 -3.56 -11.43 7.83
N VAL A 168 -2.88 -12.04 6.85
CA VAL A 168 -3.52 -12.49 5.61
C VAL A 168 -4.54 -13.58 5.89
N CYS A 169 -4.18 -14.58 6.70
CA CYS A 169 -5.10 -15.67 7.08
C CYS A 169 -6.32 -15.13 7.85
N GLU A 170 -6.10 -14.24 8.81
CA GLU A 170 -7.18 -13.59 9.57
C GLU A 170 -8.11 -12.78 8.65
N PHE A 171 -7.56 -12.00 7.75
CA PHE A 171 -8.33 -11.23 6.78
C PHE A 171 -9.19 -12.13 5.89
N ILE A 172 -8.63 -13.20 5.32
CA ILE A 172 -9.35 -14.15 4.46
C ILE A 172 -10.49 -14.81 5.25
N TYR A 173 -10.22 -15.25 6.49
CA TYR A 173 -11.23 -15.84 7.37
C TYR A 173 -12.39 -14.86 7.64
N CYS A 174 -12.08 -13.61 7.97
CA CYS A 174 -13.11 -12.58 8.21
C CYS A 174 -13.95 -12.30 6.98
N VAL A 175 -13.35 -12.24 5.78
CA VAL A 175 -14.06 -12.02 4.51
C VAL A 175 -14.96 -13.20 4.19
N ALA A 176 -14.49 -14.44 4.33
CA ALA A 176 -15.27 -15.65 4.08
C ALA A 176 -16.52 -15.71 4.99
N ASN A 177 -16.34 -15.50 6.30
CA ASN A 177 -17.47 -15.50 7.24
C ASN A 177 -18.48 -14.38 7.03
N SER A 178 -18.04 -13.24 6.51
CA SER A 178 -18.94 -12.13 6.16
C SER A 178 -19.82 -12.47 4.95
N LEU A 179 -19.30 -13.20 3.99
CA LEU A 179 -20.06 -13.65 2.82
C LEU A 179 -21.12 -14.71 3.21
N GLU A 180 -20.76 -15.69 4.04
CA GLU A 180 -21.69 -16.71 4.52
C GLU A 180 -22.87 -16.11 5.28
N LYS A 181 -22.65 -15.12 6.14
CA LYS A 181 -23.70 -14.43 6.88
C LYS A 181 -24.65 -13.68 5.96
N ASN A 182 -24.14 -13.03 4.92
CA ASN A 182 -24.96 -12.31 3.95
C ASN A 182 -25.82 -13.28 3.10
N ASP A 183 -25.28 -14.45 2.76
CA ASP A 183 -26.03 -15.49 2.04
C ASP A 183 -27.12 -16.12 2.90
N MET A 184 -26.93 -16.27 4.19
CA MET A 184 -27.96 -16.76 5.12
C MET A 184 -29.11 -15.76 5.25
N VAL A 185 -28.79 -14.47 5.47
CA VAL A 185 -29.80 -13.41 5.58
C VAL A 185 -30.62 -13.27 4.30
N SER A 186 -30.00 -13.41 3.12
CA SER A 186 -30.71 -13.32 1.83
C SER A 186 -31.60 -14.53 1.55
N LYS A 187 -31.42 -15.69 2.20
CA LYS A 187 -32.27 -16.88 2.12
C LYS A 187 -33.47 -16.83 3.07
N GLU A 188 -33.34 -16.10 4.20
CA GLU A 188 -34.46 -15.95 5.16
C GLU A 188 -35.48 -14.89 4.73
N VAL A 189 -35.15 -14.02 3.77
CA VAL A 189 -36.03 -12.93 3.29
C VAL A 189 -36.85 -13.35 2.04
N LYS A 190 -36.70 -14.58 1.57
CA LYS A 190 -37.51 -15.16 0.48
C LYS A 190 -38.55 -16.12 1.04
#